data_669e9cb70fca2b3835d89256c7e4898d
#
_entry.id   669e9cb70fca2b3835d89256c7e4898d
#
_cell.length_a   1.000
_cell.length_b   1.000
_cell.length_c   1.000
_cell.angle_alpha   90.00
_cell.angle_beta   90.00
_cell.angle_gamma   90.00
#
_symmetry.space_group_name_H-M   'P 1'
#
loop_
_entity.id
_entity.type
_entity.pdbx_description
1 polymer ?
#
loop_
_entity_poly.entity_id
_entity_poly.type
_entity_poly.pdbx_seq_one_letter_code
_entity_poly.pdbx_strand_id
1 'polypeptide(L)'
;MKAKKLLSAALALIAAGALCSAQTEQSQVIEGGGTGPYKSVAIGDKSLPTHMIYRPENLKAYVEQNGPIPVLLYANGACANNSLEMSRLLSEVASWGYLCIAIGPYMEMPDEAFYNQWKGVVRGWYPETKPVAIMGNGERLTPYTEAELAAQAAEREAAQKAAAAAARKNKNKKPVVTVEPFRTYARQLLEALDWITDQNGNDESEYYHLVDLEKVAAMGQSCGGAQVLGVAHDPRIKTCMIFNSGIGEMSMSGASKKSLANLHTPMLYINGGTADVAFNNANGDWGRIADCIPVVKISTLDGHHGTYYEAHAGAFAVVARMWMNWQLKGLVSDSALFMNDDYEKTFYPQWTFERKNW
;
A
#
# COMPACT_ATOMS: atom_id res chain seq x y z
N MET A 1 -44.43 -11.70 -76.98
CA MET A 1 -43.61 -12.73 -76.39
C MET A 1 -42.23 -12.16 -76.06
N LYS A 2 -42.02 -11.72 -74.89
CA LYS A 2 -40.66 -11.51 -74.29
C LYS A 2 -40.86 -11.29 -72.79
N ALA A 3 -40.47 -12.28 -72.04
CA ALA A 3 -40.51 -12.25 -70.58
C ALA A 3 -39.48 -11.27 -70.07
N LYS A 4 -39.87 -10.29 -69.27
CA LYS A 4 -38.98 -9.43 -68.51
C LYS A 4 -38.69 -10.10 -67.16
N LYS A 5 -37.45 -10.51 -66.93
CA LYS A 5 -36.93 -10.92 -65.63
C LYS A 5 -36.76 -9.69 -64.80
N LEU A 6 -37.46 -9.59 -63.69
CA LEU A 6 -37.22 -8.66 -62.61
C LEU A 6 -36.06 -9.22 -61.73
N LEU A 7 -34.95 -8.54 -61.76
CA LEU A 7 -33.82 -8.79 -60.84
C LEU A 7 -34.06 -8.02 -59.56
N SER A 8 -34.43 -8.73 -58.50
CA SER A 8 -34.49 -8.16 -57.18
C SER A 8 -33.06 -8.06 -56.63
N ALA A 9 -32.53 -6.87 -56.55
CA ALA A 9 -31.28 -6.62 -55.83
C ALA A 9 -31.56 -6.60 -54.33
N ALA A 10 -31.19 -7.66 -53.63
CA ALA A 10 -31.13 -7.67 -52.17
C ALA A 10 -29.88 -6.90 -51.75
N LEU A 11 -30.07 -5.69 -51.22
CA LEU A 11 -29.02 -4.96 -50.53
C LEU A 11 -28.75 -5.70 -49.21
N ALA A 12 -27.68 -6.47 -49.15
CA ALA A 12 -27.12 -6.94 -47.90
C ALA A 12 -26.44 -5.76 -47.19
N LEU A 13 -27.08 -5.17 -46.19
CA LEU A 13 -26.41 -4.32 -45.20
C LEU A 13 -25.43 -5.20 -44.43
N ILE A 14 -24.18 -5.13 -44.79
CA ILE A 14 -23.10 -5.61 -43.94
C ILE A 14 -22.99 -4.57 -42.81
N ALA A 15 -23.66 -4.84 -41.70
CA ALA A 15 -23.38 -4.19 -40.45
C ALA A 15 -21.94 -4.60 -40.09
N ALA A 16 -20.99 -3.70 -40.39
CA ALA A 16 -19.66 -3.77 -39.80
C ALA A 16 -19.83 -3.47 -38.31
N GLY A 17 -20.21 -4.50 -37.57
CA GLY A 17 -20.04 -4.49 -36.13
C GLY A 17 -18.55 -4.36 -35.90
N ALA A 18 -18.12 -3.18 -35.43
CA ALA A 18 -16.84 -3.06 -34.81
C ALA A 18 -16.83 -4.07 -33.66
N LEU A 19 -16.19 -5.21 -33.89
CA LEU A 19 -15.68 -6.07 -32.84
C LEU A 19 -14.63 -5.24 -32.12
N CYS A 20 -15.10 -4.40 -31.19
CA CYS A 20 -14.26 -3.98 -30.06
C CYS A 20 -13.87 -5.31 -29.41
N SER A 21 -12.69 -5.83 -29.73
CA SER A 21 -12.10 -6.92 -28.97
C SER A 21 -11.96 -6.38 -27.56
N ALA A 22 -12.88 -6.73 -26.70
CA ALA A 22 -12.70 -6.63 -25.27
C ALA A 22 -11.41 -7.40 -24.98
N GLN A 23 -10.30 -6.69 -24.93
CA GLN A 23 -9.04 -7.27 -24.50
C GLN A 23 -9.30 -7.68 -23.06
N THR A 24 -9.24 -8.96 -22.79
CA THR A 24 -9.48 -9.56 -21.48
C THR A 24 -8.66 -8.77 -20.46
N GLU A 25 -9.34 -8.08 -19.55
CA GLU A 25 -8.70 -7.47 -18.39
C GLU A 25 -7.99 -8.57 -17.63
N GLN A 26 -6.73 -8.34 -17.29
CA GLN A 26 -6.02 -9.27 -16.43
C GLN A 26 -6.65 -9.18 -15.04
N SER A 27 -7.17 -10.29 -14.54
CA SER A 27 -7.80 -10.32 -13.22
C SER A 27 -7.58 -11.64 -12.51
N GLN A 28 -7.55 -11.58 -11.19
CA GLN A 28 -7.42 -12.75 -10.32
C GLN A 28 -8.14 -12.52 -8.99
N VAL A 29 -8.52 -13.62 -8.35
CA VAL A 29 -9.09 -13.64 -7.01
C VAL A 29 -8.02 -14.15 -6.04
N ILE A 30 -7.76 -13.41 -4.96
CA ILE A 30 -6.75 -13.73 -3.97
C ILE A 30 -7.46 -14.18 -2.70
N GLU A 31 -7.09 -15.33 -2.16
CA GLU A 31 -7.69 -15.91 -0.93
C GLU A 31 -9.23 -15.88 -0.92
N GLY A 32 -9.83 -16.36 -1.99
CA GLY A 32 -11.29 -16.38 -2.10
C GLY A 32 -11.96 -15.00 -2.25
N GLY A 33 -11.16 -13.94 -2.32
CA GLY A 33 -11.65 -12.56 -2.43
C GLY A 33 -11.79 -11.84 -1.09
N GLY A 34 -11.11 -12.32 -0.04
CA GLY A 34 -11.14 -11.73 1.31
C GLY A 34 -12.29 -12.25 2.18
N THR A 35 -12.38 -11.75 3.41
CA THR A 35 -13.40 -12.14 4.42
C THR A 35 -14.54 -11.14 4.54
N GLY A 36 -14.43 -10.00 3.89
CA GLY A 36 -15.46 -8.96 3.89
C GLY A 36 -16.73 -9.35 3.14
N PRO A 37 -17.77 -8.51 3.21
CA PRO A 37 -19.05 -8.79 2.59
C PRO A 37 -19.02 -8.71 1.05
N TYR A 38 -17.94 -8.17 0.47
CA TYR A 38 -17.82 -7.98 -0.98
C TYR A 38 -16.60 -8.73 -1.49
N LYS A 39 -16.84 -9.83 -2.20
CA LYS A 39 -15.72 -10.55 -2.84
C LYS A 39 -14.85 -9.59 -3.65
N SER A 40 -13.56 -9.54 -3.37
CA SER A 40 -12.61 -8.69 -4.07
C SER A 40 -11.92 -9.38 -5.23
N VAL A 41 -11.50 -8.59 -6.20
CA VAL A 41 -10.63 -8.99 -7.32
C VAL A 41 -9.44 -8.05 -7.40
N ALA A 42 -8.32 -8.59 -7.86
CA ALA A 42 -7.15 -7.83 -8.26
C ALA A 42 -7.10 -7.76 -9.78
N ILE A 43 -6.96 -6.56 -10.32
CA ILE A 43 -7.02 -6.31 -11.77
C ILE A 43 -5.84 -5.48 -12.26
N GLY A 44 -5.50 -5.64 -13.53
CA GLY A 44 -4.59 -4.77 -14.28
C GLY A 44 -5.37 -3.92 -15.26
N ASP A 45 -5.26 -2.60 -15.16
CA ASP A 45 -5.86 -1.66 -16.09
C ASP A 45 -4.82 -1.16 -17.09
N LYS A 46 -5.14 -1.18 -18.38
CA LYS A 46 -4.23 -0.77 -19.45
C LYS A 46 -3.93 0.73 -19.44
N SER A 47 -4.86 1.53 -18.93
CA SER A 47 -4.67 2.96 -18.79
C SER A 47 -3.79 3.32 -17.57
N LEU A 48 -3.56 2.33 -16.65
CA LEU A 48 -2.68 2.45 -15.50
C LEU A 48 -1.71 1.24 -15.38
N PRO A 49 -0.86 0.97 -16.37
CA PRO A 49 -0.06 -0.26 -16.44
C PRO A 49 1.01 -0.39 -15.35
N THR A 50 1.25 0.66 -14.58
CA THR A 50 2.24 0.74 -13.51
C THR A 50 1.68 0.43 -12.13
N HIS A 51 0.39 0.12 -12.04
CA HIS A 51 -0.28 -0.17 -10.78
C HIS A 51 -1.19 -1.40 -10.91
N MET A 52 -1.44 -2.05 -9.78
CA MET A 52 -2.40 -3.11 -9.62
C MET A 52 -3.56 -2.61 -8.74
N ILE A 53 -4.79 -2.92 -9.16
CA ILE A 53 -6.00 -2.41 -8.53
C ILE A 53 -6.70 -3.57 -7.82
N TYR A 54 -7.11 -3.35 -6.56
CA TYR A 54 -7.90 -4.30 -5.79
C TYR A 54 -9.22 -3.63 -5.44
N ARG A 55 -10.34 -4.27 -5.75
CA ARG A 55 -11.67 -3.70 -5.52
C ARG A 55 -12.75 -4.78 -5.37
N PRO A 56 -13.94 -4.46 -4.87
CA PRO A 56 -15.08 -5.35 -4.98
C PRO A 56 -15.29 -5.80 -6.44
N GLU A 57 -15.55 -7.09 -6.64
CA GLU A 57 -15.74 -7.69 -7.97
C GLU A 57 -16.86 -6.98 -8.73
N ASN A 58 -17.97 -6.68 -8.06
CA ASN A 58 -19.08 -5.90 -8.62
C ASN A 58 -19.11 -4.50 -7.98
N LEU A 59 -18.32 -3.58 -8.55
CA LEU A 59 -18.20 -2.21 -8.06
C LEU A 59 -19.53 -1.44 -8.11
N LYS A 60 -20.32 -1.60 -9.18
CA LYS A 60 -21.61 -0.91 -9.31
C LYS A 60 -22.61 -1.36 -8.23
N ALA A 61 -22.73 -2.66 -8.01
CA ALA A 61 -23.61 -3.19 -6.97
C ALA A 61 -23.15 -2.74 -5.55
N TYR A 62 -21.83 -2.65 -5.33
CA TYR A 62 -21.32 -2.06 -4.08
C TYR A 62 -21.80 -0.61 -3.91
N VAL A 63 -21.61 0.21 -4.94
CA VAL A 63 -21.93 1.65 -4.87
C VAL A 63 -23.42 1.91 -4.75
N GLU A 64 -24.26 1.12 -5.41
CA GLU A 64 -25.73 1.18 -5.26
C GLU A 64 -26.20 0.94 -3.81
N GLN A 65 -25.48 0.12 -3.07
CA GLN A 65 -25.81 -0.22 -1.67
C GLN A 65 -25.19 0.72 -0.65
N ASN A 66 -23.99 1.27 -0.92
CA ASN A 66 -23.15 1.92 0.08
C ASN A 66 -22.75 3.36 -0.27
N GLY A 67 -23.06 3.81 -1.49
CA GLY A 67 -22.53 5.06 -2.05
C GLY A 67 -21.11 4.90 -2.60
N PRO A 68 -20.52 5.99 -3.10
CA PRO A 68 -19.21 5.98 -3.75
C PRO A 68 -18.11 5.35 -2.88
N ILE A 69 -17.22 4.58 -3.53
CA ILE A 69 -16.18 3.80 -2.85
C ILE A 69 -14.99 4.67 -2.43
N PRO A 70 -14.51 4.57 -1.16
CA PRO A 70 -13.27 5.22 -0.72
C PRO A 70 -12.02 4.60 -1.36
N VAL A 71 -10.95 5.39 -1.45
CA VAL A 71 -9.68 5.01 -2.10
C VAL A 71 -8.59 4.76 -1.07
N LEU A 72 -7.80 3.70 -1.29
CA LEU A 72 -6.52 3.45 -0.66
C LEU A 72 -5.40 3.47 -1.69
N LEU A 73 -4.46 4.39 -1.57
CA LEU A 73 -3.20 4.42 -2.32
C LEU A 73 -2.15 3.62 -1.55
N TYR A 74 -1.47 2.68 -2.22
CA TYR A 74 -0.54 1.79 -1.54
C TYR A 74 0.86 1.78 -2.15
N ALA A 75 1.90 1.85 -1.29
CA ALA A 75 3.31 1.75 -1.66
C ALA A 75 4.02 0.60 -0.94
N ASN A 76 4.89 -0.11 -1.67
CA ASN A 76 5.48 -1.38 -1.26
C ASN A 76 6.76 -1.23 -0.44
N GLY A 77 7.06 -2.24 0.39
CA GLY A 77 8.36 -2.43 1.01
C GLY A 77 9.49 -2.54 -0.02
N ALA A 78 10.72 -2.28 0.41
CA ALA A 78 11.90 -2.22 -0.45
C ALA A 78 11.77 -1.26 -1.66
N CYS A 79 10.77 -0.41 -1.70
CA CYS A 79 10.35 0.36 -2.90
C CYS A 79 10.17 -0.55 -4.13
N ALA A 80 9.71 -1.77 -3.93
CA ALA A 80 9.54 -2.75 -4.98
C ALA A 80 8.46 -2.33 -5.97
N ASN A 81 8.72 -2.55 -7.25
CA ASN A 81 7.72 -2.36 -8.31
C ASN A 81 6.83 -3.60 -8.44
N ASN A 82 6.26 -4.04 -7.33
CA ASN A 82 5.49 -5.27 -7.21
C ASN A 82 4.67 -5.25 -5.92
N SER A 83 3.35 -5.43 -5.99
CA SER A 83 2.46 -5.45 -4.83
C SER A 83 2.04 -6.85 -4.37
N LEU A 84 2.59 -7.91 -4.95
CA LEU A 84 2.19 -9.30 -4.65
C LEU A 84 2.36 -9.67 -3.18
N GLU A 85 3.45 -9.24 -2.54
CA GLU A 85 3.66 -9.51 -1.11
C GLU A 85 2.54 -8.97 -0.21
N MET A 86 1.89 -7.89 -0.64
CA MET A 86 0.81 -7.25 0.08
C MET A 86 -0.58 -7.56 -0.49
N SER A 87 -0.65 -8.46 -1.46
CA SER A 87 -1.90 -8.78 -2.15
C SER A 87 -2.99 -9.35 -1.20
N ARG A 88 -2.60 -10.10 -0.17
CA ARG A 88 -3.53 -10.58 0.87
C ARG A 88 -4.14 -9.41 1.66
N LEU A 89 -3.31 -8.47 2.09
CA LEU A 89 -3.75 -7.26 2.78
C LEU A 89 -4.68 -6.42 1.91
N LEU A 90 -4.28 -6.18 0.67
CA LEU A 90 -5.03 -5.32 -0.25
C LEU A 90 -6.35 -5.96 -0.69
N SER A 91 -6.35 -7.28 -0.92
CA SER A 91 -7.56 -8.03 -1.22
C SER A 91 -8.52 -8.08 -0.03
N GLU A 92 -7.99 -8.28 1.18
CA GLU A 92 -8.80 -8.24 2.40
C GLU A 92 -9.44 -6.86 2.60
N VAL A 93 -8.65 -5.79 2.52
CA VAL A 93 -9.16 -4.41 2.65
C VAL A 93 -10.20 -4.11 1.57
N ALA A 94 -9.95 -4.50 0.33
CA ALA A 94 -10.89 -4.30 -0.77
C ALA A 94 -12.23 -5.03 -0.55
N SER A 95 -12.20 -6.22 0.07
CA SER A 95 -13.41 -6.97 0.39
C SER A 95 -14.34 -6.27 1.39
N TRP A 96 -13.80 -5.28 2.11
CA TRP A 96 -14.55 -4.42 3.04
C TRP A 96 -15.02 -3.09 2.40
N GLY A 97 -14.95 -3.01 1.06
CA GLY A 97 -15.47 -1.88 0.31
C GLY A 97 -14.49 -0.71 0.24
N TYR A 98 -13.30 -0.99 -0.27
CA TYR A 98 -12.27 -0.01 -0.63
C TYR A 98 -11.76 -0.28 -2.03
N LEU A 99 -11.45 0.78 -2.76
CA LEU A 99 -10.69 0.73 -4.00
C LEU A 99 -9.21 0.94 -3.66
N CYS A 100 -8.40 -0.14 -3.70
CA CYS A 100 -6.98 -0.08 -3.38
C CYS A 100 -6.19 -0.02 -4.69
N ILE A 101 -5.35 1.00 -4.86
CA ILE A 101 -4.46 1.17 -6.02
C ILE A 101 -3.03 1.08 -5.52
N ALA A 102 -2.35 -0.01 -5.86
CA ALA A 102 -1.02 -0.33 -5.38
C ALA A 102 0.01 -0.12 -6.48
N ILE A 103 1.14 0.49 -6.14
CA ILE A 103 2.28 0.64 -7.06
C ILE A 103 2.79 -0.75 -7.46
N GLY A 104 3.02 -0.96 -8.75
CA GLY A 104 3.50 -2.19 -9.36
C GLY A 104 2.54 -2.72 -10.41
N PRO A 105 3.04 -3.18 -11.58
CA PRO A 105 2.20 -3.70 -12.65
C PRO A 105 1.40 -4.91 -12.17
N TYR A 106 0.32 -5.22 -12.90
CA TYR A 106 -0.38 -6.47 -12.68
C TYR A 106 0.56 -7.66 -12.85
N MET A 107 0.55 -8.53 -11.87
CA MET A 107 1.26 -9.82 -11.90
C MET A 107 0.34 -10.90 -11.34
N GLU A 108 0.35 -12.06 -11.96
CA GLU A 108 -0.36 -13.21 -11.42
C GLU A 108 0.29 -13.67 -10.11
N MET A 109 -0.57 -13.99 -9.15
CA MET A 109 -0.11 -14.57 -7.90
C MET A 109 0.61 -15.89 -8.18
N PRO A 110 1.82 -16.05 -7.65
CA PRO A 110 2.39 -17.38 -7.53
C PRO A 110 1.46 -18.24 -6.66
N ASP A 111 1.61 -19.55 -6.73
CA ASP A 111 0.82 -20.49 -5.97
C ASP A 111 0.92 -20.25 -4.44
N GLU A 112 0.06 -20.91 -3.67
CA GLU A 112 0.09 -20.79 -2.20
C GLU A 112 1.46 -21.14 -1.58
N ALA A 113 2.31 -21.87 -2.28
CA ALA A 113 3.66 -22.20 -1.82
C ALA A 113 4.50 -20.92 -1.60
N PHE A 114 4.23 -19.86 -2.35
CA PHE A 114 4.88 -18.55 -2.14
C PHE A 114 4.65 -18.00 -0.72
N TYR A 115 3.41 -18.06 -0.21
CA TYR A 115 3.13 -17.61 1.16
C TYR A 115 3.51 -18.64 2.20
N ASN A 116 3.32 -19.92 1.88
CA ASN A 116 3.60 -21.00 2.82
C ASN A 116 5.09 -21.08 3.20
N GLN A 117 6.00 -20.67 2.33
CA GLN A 117 7.43 -20.60 2.66
C GLN A 117 7.71 -19.60 3.80
N TRP A 118 6.86 -18.60 3.97
CA TRP A 118 6.99 -17.55 5.00
C TRP A 118 6.11 -17.81 6.23
N LYS A 119 5.18 -18.77 6.13
CA LYS A 119 4.26 -19.10 7.21
C LYS A 119 5.02 -19.67 8.42
N GLY A 120 4.95 -18.96 9.53
CA GLY A 120 5.65 -19.35 10.76
C GLY A 120 7.09 -18.84 10.89
N VAL A 121 7.69 -18.31 9.82
CA VAL A 121 9.01 -17.67 9.88
C VAL A 121 8.89 -16.28 10.55
N VAL A 122 7.79 -15.59 10.32
CA VAL A 122 7.50 -14.24 10.84
C VAL A 122 7.12 -14.25 12.32
N ARG A 123 6.45 -15.29 12.80
CA ARG A 123 5.99 -15.43 14.21
C ARG A 123 7.04 -15.90 15.19
N GLY A 124 8.19 -16.28 14.74
CA GLY A 124 9.21 -16.92 15.56
C GLY A 124 10.20 -16.01 16.23
N TRP A 125 9.87 -14.76 16.40
CA TRP A 125 10.79 -13.74 16.83
C TRP A 125 10.94 -13.66 18.36
N TYR A 126 11.71 -14.57 18.93
CA TYR A 126 12.27 -14.42 20.26
C TYR A 126 13.79 -14.45 20.14
N PRO A 127 14.50 -13.40 20.64
CA PRO A 127 15.90 -13.19 20.33
C PRO A 127 16.85 -14.30 20.81
N GLU A 128 16.40 -15.16 21.71
CA GLU A 128 17.33 -15.93 22.53
C GLU A 128 17.53 -17.40 22.08
N THR A 129 16.74 -17.92 21.16
CA THR A 129 16.76 -19.39 20.95
C THR A 129 16.58 -19.89 19.51
N LYS A 130 16.53 -19.04 18.48
CA LYS A 130 16.25 -19.54 17.12
C LYS A 130 17.35 -19.22 16.11
N PRO A 131 17.59 -20.12 15.14
CA PRO A 131 18.55 -19.89 14.08
C PRO A 131 18.13 -18.66 13.26
N VAL A 132 19.13 -17.95 12.77
CA VAL A 132 18.93 -16.84 11.83
C VAL A 132 18.18 -17.33 10.61
N ALA A 133 16.95 -16.89 10.42
CA ALA A 133 16.23 -17.11 9.20
C ALA A 133 16.54 -15.97 8.22
N ILE A 134 16.83 -16.32 6.99
CA ILE A 134 17.07 -15.38 5.89
C ILE A 134 15.95 -15.59 4.89
N MET A 135 15.27 -14.52 4.50
CA MET A 135 14.26 -14.56 3.46
C MET A 135 14.91 -14.87 2.10
N GLY A 136 14.12 -15.36 1.14
CA GLY A 136 14.60 -15.67 -0.21
C GLY A 136 15.19 -14.49 -0.97
N ASN A 137 14.85 -13.25 -0.55
CA ASN A 137 15.47 -12.00 -1.02
C ASN A 137 16.78 -11.62 -0.30
N GLY A 138 17.27 -12.47 0.62
CA GLY A 138 18.45 -12.20 1.44
C GLY A 138 18.18 -11.35 2.69
N GLU A 139 16.93 -11.03 2.99
CA GLU A 139 16.56 -10.27 4.17
C GLU A 139 16.61 -11.14 5.42
N ARG A 140 17.20 -10.60 6.46
CA ARG A 140 17.40 -11.29 7.74
C ARG A 140 16.18 -11.11 8.63
N LEU A 141 15.67 -12.19 9.19
CA LEU A 141 14.50 -12.21 10.07
C LEU A 141 14.82 -12.19 11.57
N THR A 142 16.09 -12.13 11.96
CA THR A 142 16.51 -12.00 13.36
C THR A 142 16.96 -10.58 13.68
N PRO A 143 16.80 -10.07 14.93
CA PRO A 143 17.36 -8.78 15.29
C PRO A 143 18.84 -8.72 15.01
N TYR A 144 19.24 -7.53 14.66
CA TYR A 144 20.65 -7.22 14.68
C TYR A 144 21.08 -7.07 16.14
N THR A 145 22.18 -7.69 16.47
CA THR A 145 22.86 -7.42 17.74
C THR A 145 23.36 -5.96 17.77
N GLU A 146 23.60 -5.42 18.95
CA GLU A 146 24.19 -4.08 19.07
C GLU A 146 25.49 -3.94 18.28
N ALA A 147 26.32 -4.99 18.26
CA ALA A 147 27.56 -5.01 17.49
C ALA A 147 27.31 -4.94 15.98
N GLU A 148 26.31 -5.64 15.46
CA GLU A 148 25.94 -5.60 14.05
C GLU A 148 25.33 -4.26 13.66
N LEU A 149 24.51 -3.67 14.53
CA LEU A 149 23.96 -2.32 14.31
C LEU A 149 25.07 -1.27 14.29
N ALA A 150 26.05 -1.39 15.19
CA ALA A 150 27.22 -0.51 15.20
C ALA A 150 28.07 -0.68 13.93
N ALA A 151 28.29 -1.92 13.48
CA ALA A 151 29.01 -2.20 12.24
C ALA A 151 28.28 -1.61 11.01
N GLN A 152 26.97 -1.79 10.92
CA GLN A 152 26.17 -1.19 9.84
C GLN A 152 26.19 0.33 9.88
N ALA A 153 26.14 0.92 11.08
CA ALA A 153 26.22 2.38 11.22
C ALA A 153 27.58 2.89 10.72
N ALA A 154 28.67 2.21 11.08
CA ALA A 154 30.01 2.55 10.62
C ALA A 154 30.17 2.40 9.09
N GLU A 155 29.58 1.34 8.51
CA GLU A 155 29.59 1.13 7.07
C GLU A 155 28.78 2.21 6.32
N ARG A 156 27.60 2.58 6.83
CA ARG A 156 26.79 3.68 6.29
C ARG A 156 27.53 5.02 6.39
N GLU A 157 28.19 5.29 7.49
CA GLU A 157 28.99 6.50 7.65
C GLU A 157 30.15 6.54 6.65
N ALA A 158 30.85 5.41 6.46
CA ALA A 158 31.94 5.29 5.48
C ALA A 158 31.42 5.49 4.06
N ALA A 159 30.26 4.88 3.69
CA ALA A 159 29.62 5.04 2.39
C ALA A 159 29.18 6.51 2.16
N GLN A 160 28.63 7.18 3.17
CA GLN A 160 28.25 8.60 3.09
C GLN A 160 29.48 9.50 2.89
N LYS A 161 30.58 9.23 3.61
CA LYS A 161 31.85 9.96 3.42
C LYS A 161 32.40 9.76 2.02
N ALA A 162 32.37 8.52 1.52
CA ALA A 162 32.82 8.19 0.16
C ALA A 162 31.96 8.88 -0.90
N ALA A 163 30.63 8.86 -0.74
CA ALA A 163 29.67 9.55 -1.64
C ALA A 163 29.89 11.07 -1.62
N ALA A 164 30.10 11.67 -0.44
CA ALA A 164 30.38 13.09 -0.31
C ALA A 164 31.73 13.47 -0.95
N ALA A 165 32.76 12.62 -0.83
CA ALA A 165 34.05 12.80 -1.49
C ALA A 165 33.93 12.70 -3.02
N ALA A 166 33.14 11.74 -3.52
CA ALA A 166 32.85 11.58 -4.96
C ALA A 166 32.07 12.77 -5.51
N ALA A 167 31.08 13.28 -4.79
CA ALA A 167 30.31 14.47 -5.14
C ALA A 167 31.18 15.74 -5.21
N ARG A 168 32.16 15.89 -4.31
CA ARG A 168 33.12 16.99 -4.36
C ARG A 168 34.04 16.95 -5.59
N LYS A 169 34.41 15.74 -6.04
CA LYS A 169 35.22 15.55 -7.27
C LYS A 169 34.42 15.79 -8.56
N ASN A 170 33.08 15.67 -8.50
CA ASN A 170 32.20 15.75 -9.68
C ASN A 170 31.36 17.04 -9.75
N LYS A 171 31.85 18.15 -9.19
CA LYS A 171 31.13 19.44 -9.14
C LYS A 171 30.60 19.96 -10.47
N ASN A 172 31.06 19.45 -11.61
CA ASN A 172 30.70 19.91 -12.94
C ASN A 172 29.92 18.88 -13.79
N LYS A 173 29.55 17.73 -13.26
CA LYS A 173 28.65 16.79 -13.96
C LYS A 173 27.25 16.89 -13.39
N LYS A 174 26.28 17.23 -14.27
CA LYS A 174 24.86 17.06 -13.93
C LYS A 174 24.66 15.61 -13.44
N PRO A 175 23.95 15.37 -12.32
CA PRO A 175 23.68 14.02 -11.89
C PRO A 175 22.93 13.29 -13.00
N VAL A 176 23.51 12.22 -13.49
CA VAL A 176 22.80 11.26 -14.34
C VAL A 176 21.88 10.52 -13.39
N VAL A 177 20.61 10.84 -13.43
CA VAL A 177 19.56 10.07 -12.71
C VAL A 177 19.49 8.73 -13.44
N THR A 178 20.22 7.74 -12.95
CA THR A 178 19.99 6.35 -13.33
C THR A 178 18.67 5.92 -12.69
N VAL A 179 17.63 5.88 -13.49
CA VAL A 179 16.34 5.29 -13.08
C VAL A 179 16.60 3.79 -12.96
N GLU A 180 16.68 3.28 -11.74
CA GLU A 180 16.71 1.83 -11.53
C GLU A 180 15.33 1.27 -11.90
N PRO A 181 15.21 0.37 -12.89
CA PRO A 181 13.91 -0.07 -13.43
C PRO A 181 13.07 -0.86 -12.45
N PHE A 182 13.59 -1.19 -11.26
CA PHE A 182 12.92 -1.98 -10.23
C PHE A 182 12.50 -1.15 -9.00
N ARG A 183 12.80 0.13 -8.96
CA ARG A 183 12.43 1.00 -7.84
C ARG A 183 11.27 1.91 -8.19
N THR A 184 10.41 2.10 -7.21
CA THR A 184 9.23 2.97 -7.30
C THR A 184 9.51 4.32 -6.65
N TYR A 185 8.63 5.29 -6.93
CA TYR A 185 8.77 6.67 -6.47
C TYR A 185 7.48 7.12 -5.77
N ALA A 186 7.61 7.97 -4.75
CA ALA A 186 6.48 8.51 -4.00
C ALA A 186 5.39 9.14 -4.90
N ARG A 187 5.79 9.85 -5.97
CA ARG A 187 4.85 10.48 -6.91
C ARG A 187 3.90 9.50 -7.59
N GLN A 188 4.25 8.19 -7.70
CA GLN A 188 3.36 7.20 -8.29
C GLN A 188 2.06 7.04 -7.49
N LEU A 189 2.07 7.30 -6.17
CA LEU A 189 0.84 7.39 -5.39
C LEU A 189 -0.08 8.51 -5.87
N LEU A 190 0.49 9.66 -6.23
CA LEU A 190 -0.29 10.78 -6.76
C LEU A 190 -0.71 10.54 -8.22
N GLU A 191 0.12 9.89 -9.03
CA GLU A 191 -0.24 9.44 -10.38
C GLU A 191 -1.46 8.50 -10.35
N ALA A 192 -1.54 7.61 -9.36
CA ALA A 192 -2.71 6.76 -9.13
C ALA A 192 -3.95 7.58 -8.74
N LEU A 193 -3.77 8.59 -7.87
CA LEU A 193 -4.86 9.48 -7.45
C LEU A 193 -5.35 10.36 -8.61
N ASP A 194 -4.45 10.89 -9.41
CA ASP A 194 -4.78 11.67 -10.60
C ASP A 194 -5.54 10.81 -11.60
N TRP A 195 -5.04 9.58 -11.86
CA TRP A 195 -5.70 8.63 -12.75
C TRP A 195 -7.13 8.31 -12.32
N ILE A 196 -7.36 7.95 -11.04
CA ILE A 196 -8.71 7.62 -10.58
C ILE A 196 -9.63 8.84 -10.54
N THR A 197 -9.07 10.03 -10.37
CA THR A 197 -9.83 11.28 -10.47
C THR A 197 -10.34 11.48 -11.90
N ASP A 198 -9.47 11.29 -12.89
CA ASP A 198 -9.82 11.37 -14.31
C ASP A 198 -10.84 10.28 -14.69
N GLN A 199 -10.63 9.04 -14.22
CA GLN A 199 -11.57 7.94 -14.46
C GLN A 199 -12.95 8.21 -13.86
N ASN A 200 -13.01 8.76 -12.65
CA ASN A 200 -14.27 9.10 -11.98
C ASN A 200 -15.04 10.23 -12.69
N GLY A 201 -14.35 11.07 -13.44
CA GLY A 201 -14.94 12.14 -14.25
C GLY A 201 -15.27 11.75 -15.69
N ASN A 202 -14.81 10.62 -16.19
CA ASN A 202 -14.96 10.16 -17.56
C ASN A 202 -16.15 9.23 -17.69
N ASP A 203 -17.15 9.62 -18.50
CA ASP A 203 -18.41 8.87 -18.70
C ASP A 203 -18.24 7.56 -19.47
N GLU A 204 -17.11 7.34 -20.12
CA GLU A 204 -16.73 6.07 -20.75
C GLU A 204 -16.03 5.09 -19.77
N SER A 205 -15.67 5.55 -18.56
CA SER A 205 -14.97 4.74 -17.57
C SER A 205 -15.92 3.87 -16.74
N GLU A 206 -15.44 2.67 -16.36
CA GLU A 206 -16.16 1.83 -15.39
C GLU A 206 -16.22 2.45 -13.99
N TYR A 207 -15.38 3.47 -13.69
CA TYR A 207 -15.33 4.17 -12.42
C TYR A 207 -16.17 5.45 -12.40
N TYR A 208 -16.87 5.79 -13.47
CA TYR A 208 -17.62 7.04 -13.62
C TYR A 208 -18.62 7.25 -12.48
N HIS A 209 -18.41 8.31 -11.68
CA HIS A 209 -19.17 8.67 -10.49
C HIS A 209 -19.27 7.58 -9.40
N LEU A 210 -18.39 6.58 -9.42
CA LEU A 210 -18.40 5.49 -8.44
C LEU A 210 -17.41 5.68 -7.28
N VAL A 211 -16.51 6.68 -7.36
CA VAL A 211 -15.40 6.86 -6.41
C VAL A 211 -15.61 8.08 -5.53
N ASP A 212 -15.40 7.93 -4.22
CA ASP A 212 -15.42 9.03 -3.25
C ASP A 212 -14.02 9.65 -3.13
N LEU A 213 -13.76 10.68 -3.91
CA LEU A 213 -12.48 11.38 -3.93
C LEU A 213 -12.24 12.26 -2.67
N GLU A 214 -13.26 12.43 -1.83
CA GLU A 214 -13.10 13.06 -0.51
C GLU A 214 -12.69 12.06 0.58
N LYS A 215 -12.60 10.77 0.25
CA LYS A 215 -12.25 9.69 1.16
C LYS A 215 -11.03 8.92 0.66
N VAL A 216 -9.87 9.55 0.68
CA VAL A 216 -8.60 8.99 0.22
C VAL A 216 -7.65 8.74 1.39
N ALA A 217 -7.19 7.50 1.54
CA ALA A 217 -6.09 7.13 2.43
C ALA A 217 -4.82 6.83 1.62
N ALA A 218 -3.66 7.06 2.24
CA ALA A 218 -2.38 6.56 1.74
C ALA A 218 -1.75 5.62 2.78
N MET A 219 -1.29 4.47 2.34
CA MET A 219 -0.65 3.45 3.18
C MET A 219 0.63 2.94 2.54
N GLY A 220 1.62 2.63 3.35
CA GLY A 220 2.84 2.03 2.84
C GLY A 220 3.60 1.25 3.91
N GLN A 221 4.25 0.17 3.48
CA GLN A 221 5.08 -0.67 4.32
C GLN A 221 6.57 -0.36 4.06
N SER A 222 7.39 -0.26 5.12
CA SER A 222 8.84 -0.08 5.02
C SER A 222 9.22 1.11 4.11
N CYS A 223 9.94 0.90 3.02
CA CYS A 223 10.25 1.93 2.02
C CYS A 223 8.98 2.64 1.51
N GLY A 224 7.88 1.91 1.33
CA GLY A 224 6.59 2.47 0.92
C GLY A 224 6.00 3.45 1.95
N GLY A 225 6.23 3.23 3.25
CA GLY A 225 5.84 4.18 4.28
C GLY A 225 6.58 5.52 4.15
N ALA A 226 7.86 5.50 3.77
CA ALA A 226 8.60 6.71 3.45
C ALA A 226 8.02 7.40 2.19
N GLN A 227 7.60 6.63 1.16
CA GLN A 227 6.92 7.19 -0.02
C GLN A 227 5.61 7.88 0.36
N VAL A 228 4.82 7.28 1.27
CA VAL A 228 3.60 7.92 1.81
C VAL A 228 3.94 9.24 2.51
N LEU A 229 4.95 9.27 3.39
CA LEU A 229 5.39 10.51 4.04
C LEU A 229 5.86 11.57 3.02
N GLY A 230 6.37 11.14 1.88
CA GLY A 230 6.79 12.03 0.79
C GLY A 230 5.62 12.76 0.12
N VAL A 231 4.43 12.18 0.12
CA VAL A 231 3.21 12.72 -0.50
C VAL A 231 2.12 13.12 0.50
N ALA A 232 2.31 12.90 1.79
CA ALA A 232 1.32 13.15 2.84
C ALA A 232 0.89 14.63 2.97
N HIS A 233 1.56 15.54 2.24
CA HIS A 233 1.21 16.96 2.14
C HIS A 233 0.11 17.26 1.10
N ASP A 234 -0.25 16.28 0.25
CA ASP A 234 -1.31 16.47 -0.75
C ASP A 234 -2.68 16.59 -0.06
N PRO A 235 -3.44 17.69 -0.25
CA PRO A 235 -4.67 17.97 0.49
C PRO A 235 -5.81 16.97 0.21
N ARG A 236 -5.70 16.20 -0.85
CA ARG A 236 -6.67 15.15 -1.19
C ARG A 236 -6.56 13.93 -0.27
N ILE A 237 -5.38 13.69 0.32
CA ILE A 237 -5.17 12.58 1.26
C ILE A 237 -5.74 12.97 2.62
N LYS A 238 -6.64 12.17 3.16
CA LYS A 238 -7.37 12.46 4.41
C LYS A 238 -6.81 11.71 5.63
N THR A 239 -6.03 10.68 5.41
CA THR A 239 -5.31 9.96 6.46
C THR A 239 -4.15 9.16 5.88
N CYS A 240 -3.11 8.97 6.69
CA CYS A 240 -1.95 8.17 6.31
C CYS A 240 -1.69 7.03 7.30
N MET A 241 -1.27 5.90 6.77
CA MET A 241 -0.91 4.70 7.54
C MET A 241 0.53 4.30 7.22
N ILE A 242 1.39 4.30 8.23
CA ILE A 242 2.82 4.02 8.14
C ILE A 242 3.10 2.70 8.83
N PHE A 243 3.25 1.65 8.03
CA PHE A 243 3.36 0.28 8.50
C PHE A 243 4.82 -0.20 8.44
N ASN A 244 5.36 -0.65 9.58
CA ASN A 244 6.75 -1.09 9.74
C ASN A 244 7.73 -0.10 9.09
N SER A 245 7.51 1.19 9.32
CA SER A 245 8.21 2.28 8.65
C SER A 245 8.31 3.51 9.54
N GLY A 246 9.00 4.50 9.03
CA GLY A 246 9.25 5.82 9.59
C GLY A 246 10.48 6.40 8.93
N ILE A 247 10.62 7.72 8.92
CA ILE A 247 11.75 8.38 8.27
C ILE A 247 12.91 8.63 9.23
N GLY A 248 12.64 8.88 10.52
CA GLY A 248 13.67 9.16 11.51
C GLY A 248 14.63 10.28 11.06
N GLU A 249 15.93 9.96 11.03
CA GLU A 249 16.98 10.87 10.53
C GLU A 249 17.29 10.67 9.04
N MET A 250 16.62 9.74 8.37
CA MET A 250 16.91 9.41 6.97
C MET A 250 16.33 10.45 6.02
N SER A 251 16.83 10.42 4.79
CA SER A 251 16.21 11.04 3.63
C SER A 251 16.15 9.97 2.53
N MET A 252 14.96 9.52 2.19
CA MET A 252 14.77 8.46 1.20
C MET A 252 13.39 8.55 0.55
N SER A 253 13.28 8.08 -0.66
CA SER A 253 12.01 7.88 -1.37
C SER A 253 11.09 9.12 -1.41
N GLY A 254 11.69 10.30 -1.46
CA GLY A 254 10.94 11.57 -1.48
C GLY A 254 10.62 12.14 -0.10
N ALA A 255 10.90 11.40 0.99
CA ALA A 255 10.67 11.87 2.35
C ALA A 255 11.96 12.21 3.11
N SER A 256 11.81 13.06 4.09
CA SER A 256 12.81 13.40 5.11
C SER A 256 12.08 13.86 6.37
N LYS A 257 12.83 14.13 7.46
CA LYS A 257 12.23 14.72 8.66
C LYS A 257 11.46 16.03 8.40
N LYS A 258 11.76 16.74 7.32
CA LYS A 258 11.02 17.94 6.90
C LYS A 258 9.61 17.61 6.40
N SER A 259 9.39 16.40 5.88
CA SER A 259 8.05 15.96 5.42
C SER A 259 7.05 15.92 6.57
N LEU A 260 7.51 15.65 7.80
CA LEU A 260 6.66 15.61 8.99
C LEU A 260 6.06 16.97 9.36
N ALA A 261 6.69 18.08 8.96
CA ALA A 261 6.19 19.42 9.19
C ALA A 261 5.00 19.80 8.26
N ASN A 262 4.77 19.03 7.19
CA ASN A 262 3.72 19.28 6.21
C ASN A 262 2.54 18.32 6.34
N LEU A 263 2.50 17.52 7.43
CA LEU A 263 1.36 16.66 7.74
C LEU A 263 0.14 17.51 8.10
N HIS A 264 -1.03 17.09 7.66
CA HIS A 264 -2.28 17.81 7.91
C HIS A 264 -3.47 16.89 8.25
N THR A 265 -3.21 15.57 8.36
CA THR A 265 -4.25 14.55 8.55
C THR A 265 -3.91 13.63 9.71
N PRO A 266 -4.90 12.91 10.27
CA PRO A 266 -4.64 11.85 11.24
C PRO A 266 -3.68 10.79 10.70
N MET A 267 -2.75 10.34 11.54
CA MET A 267 -1.69 9.41 11.22
C MET A 267 -1.80 8.14 12.05
N LEU A 268 -1.65 6.99 11.41
CA LEU A 268 -1.46 5.71 12.09
C LEU A 268 -0.04 5.21 11.81
N TYR A 269 0.71 4.91 12.85
CA TYR A 269 1.94 4.13 12.78
C TYR A 269 1.69 2.76 13.40
N ILE A 270 2.12 1.69 12.73
CA ILE A 270 2.22 0.37 13.32
C ILE A 270 3.60 -0.20 13.03
N ASN A 271 4.27 -0.73 14.03
CA ASN A 271 5.57 -1.37 13.90
C ASN A 271 5.64 -2.67 14.70
N GLY A 272 6.60 -3.51 14.38
CA GLY A 272 6.78 -4.83 14.97
C GLY A 272 7.59 -4.84 16.27
N GLY A 273 7.60 -3.74 17.02
CA GLY A 273 8.35 -3.62 18.27
C GLY A 273 9.85 -3.39 18.05
N THR A 274 10.65 -3.61 19.10
CA THR A 274 12.12 -3.38 19.06
C THR A 274 12.85 -4.23 18.04
N ALA A 275 12.20 -5.27 17.60
CA ALA A 275 12.68 -6.19 16.58
C ALA A 275 12.49 -5.67 15.14
N ASP A 276 11.68 -4.65 14.97
CA ASP A 276 11.47 -4.00 13.69
C ASP A 276 12.59 -3.01 13.39
N VAL A 277 13.22 -3.13 12.23
CA VAL A 277 14.31 -2.20 11.81
C VAL A 277 13.83 -0.75 11.73
N ALA A 278 12.52 -0.53 11.55
CA ALA A 278 11.90 0.79 11.49
C ALA A 278 11.47 1.34 12.87
N PHE A 279 11.58 0.56 13.95
CA PHE A 279 11.12 0.95 15.28
C PHE A 279 11.66 2.32 15.73
N ASN A 280 12.96 2.51 15.61
CA ASN A 280 13.62 3.77 16.00
C ASN A 280 13.21 4.94 15.10
N ASN A 281 12.95 4.68 13.81
CA ASN A 281 12.50 5.71 12.89
C ASN A 281 11.08 6.16 13.25
N ALA A 282 10.16 5.22 13.49
CA ALA A 282 8.80 5.52 13.95
C ALA A 282 8.78 6.32 15.27
N ASN A 283 9.65 5.98 16.23
CA ASN A 283 9.79 6.73 17.47
C ASN A 283 10.38 8.13 17.24
N GLY A 284 11.33 8.27 16.32
CA GLY A 284 11.85 9.56 15.91
C GLY A 284 10.80 10.46 15.27
N ASP A 285 9.98 9.90 14.41
CA ASP A 285 8.85 10.60 13.78
C ASP A 285 7.82 11.02 14.83
N TRP A 286 7.44 10.12 15.73
CA TRP A 286 6.53 10.39 16.84
C TRP A 286 6.94 11.64 17.63
N GLY A 287 8.22 11.78 17.94
CA GLY A 287 8.73 12.94 18.66
C GLY A 287 8.73 14.25 17.86
N ARG A 288 8.61 14.19 16.52
CA ARG A 288 8.70 15.36 15.63
C ARG A 288 7.38 15.81 15.03
N ILE A 289 6.38 14.92 14.96
CA ILE A 289 5.06 15.27 14.43
C ILE A 289 4.45 16.36 15.31
N ALA A 290 3.96 17.43 14.68
CA ALA A 290 3.41 18.59 15.35
C ALA A 290 2.24 18.26 16.29
N ASP A 291 2.08 19.04 17.35
CA ASP A 291 1.07 18.81 18.39
C ASP A 291 -0.38 19.06 17.91
N CYS A 292 -0.57 19.51 16.68
CA CYS A 292 -1.90 19.65 16.05
C CYS A 292 -2.30 18.44 15.20
N ILE A 293 -1.41 17.47 15.01
CA ILE A 293 -1.68 16.30 14.18
C ILE A 293 -2.07 15.12 15.07
N PRO A 294 -3.29 14.57 14.94
CA PRO A 294 -3.70 13.36 15.65
C PRO A 294 -2.87 12.16 15.20
N VAL A 295 -2.27 11.45 16.15
CA VAL A 295 -1.45 10.27 15.84
C VAL A 295 -1.78 9.13 16.80
N VAL A 296 -1.94 7.94 16.26
CA VAL A 296 -1.88 6.67 16.99
C VAL A 296 -0.62 5.93 16.57
N LYS A 297 0.14 5.44 17.52
CA LYS A 297 1.29 4.57 17.29
C LYS A 297 1.08 3.24 18.01
N ILE A 298 1.13 2.15 17.25
CA ILE A 298 1.00 0.79 17.73
C ILE A 298 2.34 0.09 17.58
N SER A 299 2.79 -0.57 18.65
CA SER A 299 3.96 -1.44 18.61
C SER A 299 3.53 -2.86 18.93
N THR A 300 3.77 -3.78 18.01
CA THR A 300 3.48 -5.21 18.13
C THR A 300 4.75 -6.00 18.47
N LEU A 301 4.68 -7.32 18.41
CA LEU A 301 5.84 -8.20 18.57
C LEU A 301 6.19 -8.95 17.28
N ASP A 302 5.56 -8.59 16.16
CA ASP A 302 5.62 -9.36 14.91
C ASP A 302 6.85 -9.06 14.05
N GLY A 303 7.70 -8.11 14.47
CA GLY A 303 8.89 -7.70 13.73
C GLY A 303 8.56 -6.90 12.47
N HIS A 304 9.55 -6.77 11.57
CA HIS A 304 9.43 -5.90 10.39
C HIS A 304 8.41 -6.37 9.35
N HIS A 305 8.09 -7.65 9.34
CA HIS A 305 7.16 -8.24 8.37
C HIS A 305 5.71 -8.28 8.87
N GLY A 306 5.43 -7.92 10.13
CA GLY A 306 4.07 -7.90 10.66
C GLY A 306 3.33 -9.22 10.43
N THR A 307 2.05 -9.14 10.12
CA THR A 307 1.20 -10.31 9.85
C THR A 307 0.85 -10.49 8.36
N TYR A 308 1.54 -9.81 7.45
CA TYR A 308 1.18 -9.75 6.02
C TYR A 308 1.10 -11.11 5.33
N TYR A 309 1.89 -12.08 5.78
CA TYR A 309 1.94 -13.44 5.21
C TYR A 309 0.93 -14.41 5.84
N GLU A 310 0.19 -13.96 6.84
CA GLU A 310 -0.92 -14.73 7.40
C GLU A 310 -2.12 -14.74 6.44
N ALA A 311 -3.05 -15.67 6.70
CA ALA A 311 -4.31 -15.67 5.97
C ALA A 311 -4.98 -14.30 6.11
N HIS A 312 -5.40 -13.75 4.99
CA HIS A 312 -6.03 -12.41 4.93
C HIS A 312 -5.20 -11.30 5.60
N ALA A 313 -3.87 -11.47 5.63
CA ALA A 313 -2.91 -10.59 6.29
C ALA A 313 -3.14 -10.35 7.80
N GLY A 314 -3.91 -11.22 8.45
CA GLY A 314 -4.04 -11.26 9.89
C GLY A 314 -4.44 -9.95 10.54
N ALA A 315 -3.84 -9.66 11.70
CA ALA A 315 -4.20 -8.50 12.50
C ALA A 315 -3.91 -7.15 11.81
N PHE A 316 -2.89 -7.08 10.94
CA PHE A 316 -2.55 -5.82 10.26
C PHE A 316 -3.62 -5.38 9.26
N ALA A 317 -4.30 -6.34 8.60
CA ALA A 317 -5.44 -6.02 7.76
C ALA A 317 -6.64 -5.50 8.59
N VAL A 318 -6.87 -6.09 9.76
CA VAL A 318 -7.90 -5.60 10.70
C VAL A 318 -7.60 -4.17 11.13
N VAL A 319 -6.36 -3.88 11.52
CA VAL A 319 -5.92 -2.53 11.91
C VAL A 319 -6.13 -1.54 10.77
N ALA A 320 -5.66 -1.85 9.57
CA ALA A 320 -5.81 -0.97 8.40
C ALA A 320 -7.29 -0.69 8.10
N ARG A 321 -8.13 -1.73 8.08
CA ARG A 321 -9.56 -1.63 7.84
C ARG A 321 -10.27 -0.78 8.88
N MET A 322 -10.06 -1.07 10.18
CA MET A 322 -10.73 -0.34 11.27
C MET A 322 -10.30 1.12 11.29
N TRP A 323 -9.03 1.41 11.03
CA TRP A 323 -8.56 2.79 10.90
C TRP A 323 -9.29 3.53 9.79
N MET A 324 -9.33 2.97 8.59
CA MET A 324 -10.01 3.59 7.45
C MET A 324 -11.53 3.67 7.63
N ASN A 325 -12.15 2.68 8.24
CA ASN A 325 -13.55 2.73 8.59
C ASN A 325 -13.85 3.93 9.52
N TRP A 326 -13.00 4.14 10.51
CA TRP A 326 -13.14 5.28 11.42
C TRP A 326 -12.87 6.61 10.70
N GLN A 327 -11.72 6.75 10.04
CA GLN A 327 -11.26 8.02 9.48
C GLN A 327 -11.99 8.43 8.18
N LEU A 328 -12.40 7.48 7.35
CA LEU A 328 -13.00 7.77 6.06
C LEU A 328 -14.51 7.52 6.02
N LYS A 329 -15.01 6.48 6.70
CA LYS A 329 -16.45 6.15 6.71
C LYS A 329 -17.17 6.67 7.94
N GLY A 330 -16.46 7.21 8.93
CA GLY A 330 -17.04 7.73 10.17
C GLY A 330 -17.63 6.66 11.10
N LEU A 331 -17.20 5.40 10.96
CA LEU A 331 -17.65 4.30 11.80
C LEU A 331 -16.96 4.38 13.18
N VAL A 332 -17.56 5.12 14.08
CA VAL A 332 -17.02 5.38 15.44
C VAL A 332 -16.80 4.08 16.24
N SER A 333 -17.57 3.03 16.00
CA SER A 333 -17.34 1.72 16.65
C SER A 333 -15.92 1.18 16.41
N ASP A 334 -15.35 1.44 15.23
CA ASP A 334 -14.03 0.94 14.85
C ASP A 334 -12.90 1.76 15.48
N SER A 335 -13.19 2.93 16.06
CA SER A 335 -12.23 3.69 16.86
C SER A 335 -11.83 2.96 18.16
N ALA A 336 -12.63 1.99 18.60
CA ALA A 336 -12.37 1.26 19.84
C ALA A 336 -11.00 0.58 19.86
N LEU A 337 -10.53 0.08 18.72
CA LEU A 337 -9.18 -0.49 18.59
C LEU A 337 -8.08 0.54 18.93
N PHE A 338 -8.33 1.81 18.71
CA PHE A 338 -7.32 2.87 18.79
C PHE A 338 -7.50 3.76 20.02
N MET A 339 -8.68 3.78 20.64
CA MET A 339 -9.06 4.76 21.65
C MET A 339 -9.64 4.13 22.92
N ASN A 340 -9.67 2.80 23.02
CA ASN A 340 -10.27 2.10 24.17
C ASN A 340 -9.27 1.08 24.76
N ASP A 341 -8.70 1.41 25.91
CA ASP A 341 -7.71 0.59 26.61
C ASP A 341 -8.22 -0.81 26.98
N ASP A 342 -9.50 -0.95 27.29
CA ASP A 342 -10.07 -2.27 27.64
C ASP A 342 -10.22 -3.16 26.40
N TYR A 343 -10.55 -2.57 25.25
CA TYR A 343 -10.56 -3.29 23.98
C TYR A 343 -9.15 -3.78 23.62
N GLU A 344 -8.14 -2.92 23.74
CA GLU A 344 -6.75 -3.21 23.45
C GLU A 344 -6.22 -4.34 24.34
N LYS A 345 -6.44 -4.25 25.65
CA LYS A 345 -6.03 -5.29 26.62
C LYS A 345 -6.73 -6.62 26.39
N THR A 346 -7.97 -6.59 25.91
CA THR A 346 -8.75 -7.81 25.65
C THR A 346 -8.30 -8.54 24.39
N PHE A 347 -8.13 -7.80 23.29
CA PHE A 347 -7.87 -8.38 21.98
C PHE A 347 -6.40 -8.36 21.57
N TYR A 348 -5.60 -7.43 22.10
CA TYR A 348 -4.19 -7.24 21.76
C TYR A 348 -3.32 -7.03 23.01
N PRO A 349 -3.34 -7.94 24.00
CA PRO A 349 -2.73 -7.72 25.32
C PRO A 349 -1.20 -7.58 25.28
N GLN A 350 -0.55 -7.96 24.17
CA GLN A 350 0.90 -7.86 23.99
C GLN A 350 1.34 -6.65 23.16
N TRP A 351 0.37 -5.88 22.66
CA TRP A 351 0.66 -4.68 21.90
C TRP A 351 0.69 -3.46 22.81
N THR A 352 1.45 -2.45 22.39
CA THR A 352 1.44 -1.13 23.03
C THR A 352 0.78 -0.12 22.12
N PHE A 353 -0.07 0.71 22.71
CA PHE A 353 -0.79 1.77 22.01
C PHE A 353 -0.40 3.11 22.64
N GLU A 354 0.03 4.03 21.81
CA GLU A 354 0.35 5.39 22.18
C GLU A 354 -0.46 6.35 21.32
N ARG A 355 -0.98 7.39 21.94
CA ARG A 355 -1.85 8.39 21.30
C ARG A 355 -1.38 9.79 21.64
N LYS A 356 -1.51 10.70 20.70
CA LYS A 356 -1.36 12.14 20.97
C LYS A 356 -2.28 12.95 20.08
N ASN A 357 -2.66 14.14 20.60
CA ASN A 357 -3.40 15.18 19.87
C ASN A 357 -4.84 14.79 19.46
N TRP A 358 -5.48 13.94 20.26
CA TRP A 358 -6.90 13.53 20.08
C TRP A 358 -7.84 14.31 20.97
#